data_729e3f0439d7e5eea6b77bc1ca20812a
#
_entry.id   729e3f0439d7e5eea6b77bc1ca20812a
#
_cell.length_a   1.000
_cell.length_b   1.000
_cell.length_c   1.000
_cell.angle_alpha   90.00
_cell.angle_beta   90.00
_cell.angle_gamma   90.00
#
_symmetry.space_group_name_H-M   'P 1'
#
loop_
_entity.id
_entity.type
_entity.pdbx_description
1 polymer ?
#
loop_
_entity_poly.entity_id
_entity_poly.type
_entity_poly.pdbx_seq_one_letter_code
_entity_poly.pdbx_strand_id
1 'polypeptide(L)'
;MIKDSDILENPVVRKAIVTLQNGDARSWLSLFVKNAILYDHGNEMTAGGFIEKSIGREYFTSIDKTEDGGFSVFGSFHTDQWGDFKARFSFQLDEKGKINRLDVSQAAY
;
A
#
# COMPACT_ATOMS: atom_id res chain seq x y z
N MET A 1 -13.60 4.96 4.78
CA MET A 1 -13.20 3.54 4.86
C MET A 1 -13.73 2.79 3.65
N ILE A 2 -12.88 2.02 3.00
CA ILE A 2 -13.31 1.23 1.84
C ILE A 2 -14.02 -0.04 2.28
N LYS A 3 -15.04 -0.42 1.52
CA LYS A 3 -15.86 -1.60 1.83
C LYS A 3 -15.21 -2.91 1.37
N ASP A 4 -14.22 -2.79 0.48
CA ASP A 4 -13.64 -3.95 -0.22
C ASP A 4 -12.44 -4.55 0.49
N SER A 5 -12.11 -4.10 1.71
CA SER A 5 -10.93 -4.58 2.41
C SER A 5 -10.98 -6.07 2.73
N ASP A 6 -12.16 -6.67 2.76
CA ASP A 6 -12.32 -8.10 3.04
C ASP A 6 -11.88 -8.99 1.87
N ILE A 7 -11.65 -8.45 0.68
CA ILE A 7 -11.03 -9.24 -0.39
C ILE A 7 -9.51 -9.36 -0.20
N LEU A 8 -8.94 -8.62 0.71
CA LEU A 8 -7.51 -8.67 1.03
C LEU A 8 -7.24 -9.91 1.89
N GLU A 9 -6.66 -10.92 1.28
CA GLU A 9 -6.49 -12.24 1.89
C GLU A 9 -5.37 -12.29 2.92
N ASN A 10 -4.26 -11.60 2.64
CA ASN A 10 -3.10 -11.62 3.53
C ASN A 10 -3.31 -10.63 4.68
N PRO A 11 -3.21 -11.09 5.94
CA PRO A 11 -3.47 -10.21 7.09
C PRO A 11 -2.53 -9.02 7.20
N VAL A 12 -1.27 -9.17 6.82
CA VAL A 12 -0.29 -8.07 6.88
C VAL A 12 -0.60 -7.04 5.81
N VAL A 13 -0.88 -7.50 4.59
CA VAL A 13 -1.25 -6.62 3.47
C VAL A 13 -2.54 -5.87 3.81
N ARG A 14 -3.54 -6.58 4.35
CA ARG A 14 -4.80 -5.96 4.77
C ARG A 14 -4.54 -4.84 5.78
N LYS A 15 -3.71 -5.14 6.79
CA LYS A 15 -3.41 -4.15 7.83
C LYS A 15 -2.68 -2.95 7.25
N ALA A 16 -1.76 -3.16 6.30
CA ALA A 16 -1.06 -2.07 5.64
C ALA A 16 -2.04 -1.15 4.91
N ILE A 17 -2.96 -1.72 4.13
CA ILE A 17 -3.94 -0.92 3.40
C ILE A 17 -4.85 -0.17 4.38
N VAL A 18 -5.33 -0.83 5.43
CA VAL A 18 -6.20 -0.19 6.42
C VAL A 18 -5.49 0.97 7.12
N THR A 19 -4.22 0.79 7.50
CA THR A 19 -3.48 1.87 8.16
C THR A 19 -3.23 3.05 7.22
N LEU A 20 -2.97 2.78 5.95
CA LEU A 20 -2.85 3.84 4.95
C LEU A 20 -4.18 4.61 4.82
N GLN A 21 -5.30 3.88 4.71
CA GLN A 21 -6.63 4.49 4.58
C GLN A 21 -6.98 5.37 5.77
N ASN A 22 -6.55 4.97 6.96
CA ASN A 22 -6.87 5.69 8.20
C ASN A 22 -5.85 6.79 8.53
N GLY A 23 -4.77 6.89 7.76
CA GLY A 23 -3.71 7.84 8.07
C GLY A 23 -2.96 7.50 9.36
N ASP A 24 -2.90 6.22 9.71
CA ASP A 24 -2.27 5.74 10.94
C ASP A 24 -0.80 5.41 10.69
N ALA A 25 0.03 6.46 10.73
CA ALA A 25 1.44 6.32 10.39
C ALA A 25 2.18 5.37 11.33
N ARG A 26 1.87 5.39 12.62
CA ARG A 26 2.54 4.52 13.59
C ARG A 26 2.29 3.04 13.29
N SER A 27 1.03 2.69 13.06
CA SER A 27 0.67 1.30 12.75
C SER A 27 1.24 0.88 11.41
N TRP A 28 1.21 1.76 10.41
CA TRP A 28 1.84 1.53 9.11
C TRP A 28 3.31 1.15 9.29
N LEU A 29 4.07 2.00 9.99
CA LEU A 29 5.50 1.80 10.17
C LEU A 29 5.81 0.50 10.93
N SER A 30 4.95 0.10 11.84
CA SER A 30 5.15 -1.12 12.62
C SER A 30 5.12 -2.40 11.78
N LEU A 31 4.58 -2.33 10.57
CA LEU A 31 4.49 -3.48 9.66
C LEU A 31 5.75 -3.70 8.84
N PHE A 32 6.64 -2.72 8.79
CA PHE A 32 7.83 -2.74 7.94
C PHE A 32 9.08 -3.05 8.75
N VAL A 33 10.02 -3.74 8.11
CA VAL A 33 11.37 -3.86 8.69
C VAL A 33 12.05 -2.50 8.66
N LYS A 34 13.06 -2.33 9.51
CA LYS A 34 13.74 -1.04 9.66
C LYS A 34 14.32 -0.52 8.34
N ASN A 35 14.85 -1.41 7.52
CA ASN A 35 15.50 -1.04 6.26
C ASN A 35 14.62 -1.32 5.05
N ALA A 36 13.32 -1.34 5.22
CA ALA A 36 12.40 -1.63 4.12
C ALA A 36 12.60 -0.63 2.99
N ILE A 37 12.52 -1.13 1.76
CA ILE A 37 12.63 -0.32 0.55
C ILE A 37 11.25 -0.13 -0.04
N LEU A 38 10.93 1.10 -0.41
CA LEU A 38 9.68 1.42 -1.07
C LEU A 38 9.99 2.16 -2.36
N TYR A 39 9.35 1.74 -3.45
CA TYR A 39 9.43 2.43 -4.72
C TYR A 39 8.06 2.99 -5.08
N ASP A 40 8.01 4.29 -5.34
CA ASP A 40 6.78 4.96 -5.75
C ASP A 40 6.99 5.45 -7.18
N HIS A 41 6.39 4.75 -8.14
CA HIS A 41 6.59 5.01 -9.57
C HIS A 41 8.08 5.02 -9.94
N GLY A 42 8.83 4.06 -9.38
CA GLY A 42 10.25 3.92 -9.62
C GLY A 42 11.16 4.79 -8.76
N ASN A 43 10.59 5.67 -7.95
CA ASN A 43 11.37 6.54 -7.06
C ASN A 43 11.53 5.87 -5.70
N GLU A 44 12.76 5.64 -5.30
CA GLU A 44 13.06 5.02 -4.02
C GLU A 44 12.76 5.98 -2.87
N MET A 45 12.11 5.44 -1.82
CA MET A 45 11.84 6.22 -0.62
C MET A 45 11.69 5.28 0.57
N THR A 46 11.61 5.84 1.77
CA THR A 46 11.40 5.04 2.98
C THR A 46 9.89 4.85 3.20
N ALA A 47 9.54 3.82 3.99
CA ALA A 47 8.14 3.62 4.37
C ALA A 47 7.61 4.82 5.15
N GLY A 48 8.45 5.45 5.97
CA GLY A 48 8.06 6.66 6.70
C GLY A 48 7.83 7.85 5.78
N GLY A 49 8.71 8.03 4.80
CA GLY A 49 8.56 9.11 3.83
C GLY A 49 7.28 8.96 3.01
N PHE A 50 6.96 7.72 2.63
CA PHE A 50 5.74 7.46 1.87
C PHE A 50 4.48 7.81 2.68
N ILE A 51 4.38 7.28 3.90
CA ILE A 51 3.17 7.52 4.71
C ILE A 51 3.02 9.01 5.06
N GLU A 52 4.14 9.69 5.30
CA GLU A 52 4.13 11.10 5.64
C GLU A 52 3.56 11.95 4.51
N LYS A 53 3.95 11.67 3.26
CA LYS A 53 3.41 12.41 2.13
C LYS A 53 1.99 12.00 1.76
N SER A 54 1.57 10.79 2.16
CA SER A 54 0.28 10.21 1.72
C SER A 54 -0.87 10.47 2.68
N ILE A 55 -0.59 10.73 3.96
CA ILE A 55 -1.63 10.89 4.98
C ILE A 55 -2.65 11.95 4.54
N GLY A 56 -3.91 11.52 4.41
CA GLY A 56 -5.03 12.39 4.06
C GLY A 56 -5.03 12.89 2.62
N ARG A 57 -4.05 12.48 1.81
CA ARG A 57 -3.89 12.96 0.43
C ARG A 57 -3.96 11.85 -0.61
N GLU A 58 -3.58 10.63 -0.23
CA GLU A 58 -3.53 9.50 -1.14
C GLU A 58 -4.16 8.30 -0.46
N TYR A 59 -5.11 7.66 -1.15
CA TYR A 59 -5.81 6.52 -0.58
C TYR A 59 -6.56 5.76 -1.68
N PHE A 60 -6.87 4.51 -1.41
CA PHE A 60 -7.70 3.72 -2.31
C PHE A 60 -9.16 4.15 -2.19
N THR A 61 -9.82 4.31 -3.32
CA THR A 61 -11.27 4.53 -3.37
C THR A 61 -12.01 3.23 -3.65
N SER A 62 -11.31 2.21 -4.18
CA SER A 62 -11.83 0.86 -4.31
C SER A 62 -10.67 -0.13 -4.31
N ILE A 63 -10.92 -1.35 -3.85
CA ILE A 63 -10.02 -2.48 -4.03
C ILE A 63 -10.70 -3.40 -5.03
N ASP A 64 -10.09 -3.58 -6.20
CA ASP A 64 -10.72 -4.30 -7.30
C ASP A 64 -10.35 -5.77 -7.33
N LYS A 65 -9.10 -6.10 -7.04
CA LYS A 65 -8.63 -7.49 -7.05
C LYS A 65 -7.28 -7.60 -6.36
N THR A 66 -6.88 -8.84 -6.11
CA THR A 66 -5.52 -9.15 -5.64
C THR A 66 -4.92 -10.20 -6.58
N GLU A 67 -3.59 -10.24 -6.62
CA GLU A 67 -2.81 -11.25 -7.37
C GLU A 67 -1.62 -11.67 -6.52
N ASP A 68 -0.84 -12.63 -7.02
CA ASP A 68 0.38 -13.11 -6.37
C ASP A 68 0.12 -13.59 -4.93
N GLY A 69 -0.94 -14.38 -4.75
CA GLY A 69 -1.25 -14.93 -3.43
C GLY A 69 -1.71 -13.90 -2.42
N GLY A 70 -2.20 -12.76 -2.89
CA GLY A 70 -2.67 -11.69 -2.01
C GLY A 70 -1.63 -10.62 -1.75
N PHE A 71 -0.43 -10.73 -2.32
CA PHE A 71 0.65 -9.76 -2.10
C PHE A 71 0.58 -8.57 -3.04
N SER A 72 -0.16 -8.66 -4.14
CA SER A 72 -0.38 -7.52 -5.05
C SER A 72 -1.83 -7.08 -4.97
N VAL A 73 -2.04 -5.81 -4.70
CA VAL A 73 -3.36 -5.20 -4.51
C VAL A 73 -3.60 -4.21 -5.64
N PHE A 74 -4.77 -4.32 -6.28
CA PHE A 74 -5.15 -3.46 -7.39
C PHE A 74 -6.44 -2.72 -7.05
N GLY A 75 -6.48 -1.45 -7.36
CA GLY A 75 -7.69 -0.67 -7.14
C GLY A 75 -7.58 0.75 -7.67
N SER A 76 -8.70 1.46 -7.58
CA SER A 76 -8.70 2.90 -7.88
C SER A 76 -8.06 3.65 -6.73
N PHE A 77 -7.12 4.51 -7.04
CA PHE A 77 -6.32 5.21 -6.05
C PHE A 77 -6.41 6.71 -6.31
N HIS A 78 -6.71 7.45 -5.26
CA HIS A 78 -6.81 8.91 -5.33
C HIS A 78 -5.51 9.55 -4.87
N THR A 79 -5.05 10.55 -5.60
CA THR A 79 -3.97 11.42 -5.16
C THR A 79 -4.38 12.86 -5.37
N ASP A 80 -4.01 13.74 -4.43
CA ASP A 80 -4.27 15.17 -4.58
C ASP A 80 -3.46 15.78 -5.71
N GLN A 81 -2.29 15.22 -5.96
CA GLN A 81 -1.36 15.76 -6.95
C GLN A 81 -1.70 15.32 -8.37
N TRP A 82 -2.08 14.05 -8.56
CA TRP A 82 -2.22 13.43 -9.87
C TRP A 82 -3.65 13.03 -10.21
N GLY A 83 -4.59 13.24 -9.29
CA GLY A 83 -5.96 12.77 -9.47
C GLY A 83 -6.10 11.27 -9.23
N ASP A 84 -7.07 10.66 -9.88
CA ASP A 84 -7.41 9.26 -9.66
C ASP A 84 -6.86 8.40 -10.80
N PHE A 85 -6.34 7.23 -10.44
CA PHE A 85 -5.85 6.26 -11.43
C PHE A 85 -5.90 4.87 -10.84
N LYS A 86 -5.75 3.85 -11.71
CA LYS A 86 -5.65 2.46 -11.24
C LYS A 86 -4.23 2.22 -10.75
N ALA A 87 -4.10 1.75 -9.53
CA ALA A 87 -2.81 1.53 -8.88
C ALA A 87 -2.59 0.06 -8.55
N ARG A 88 -1.33 -0.31 -8.48
CA ARG A 88 -0.89 -1.61 -8.01
C ARG A 88 0.07 -1.39 -6.85
N PHE A 89 -0.22 -2.05 -5.73
CA PHE A 89 0.66 -2.10 -4.57
C PHE A 89 1.15 -3.53 -4.44
N SER A 90 2.45 -3.75 -4.63
CA SER A 90 3.05 -5.09 -4.53
C SER A 90 3.92 -5.14 -3.29
N PHE A 91 3.55 -6.02 -2.35
CA PHE A 91 4.24 -6.17 -1.08
C PHE A 91 5.12 -7.41 -1.10
N GLN A 92 6.28 -7.29 -0.50
CA GLN A 92 7.18 -8.43 -0.28
C GLN A 92 7.44 -8.51 1.23
N LEU A 93 7.20 -9.69 1.79
CA LEU A 93 7.37 -9.92 3.22
C LEU A 93 8.59 -10.80 3.46
N ASP A 94 9.24 -10.59 4.60
CA ASP A 94 10.31 -11.46 5.03
C ASP A 94 9.74 -12.71 5.71
N GLU A 95 10.60 -13.61 6.15
CA GLU A 95 10.18 -14.88 6.77
C GLU A 95 9.46 -14.70 8.10
N LYS A 96 9.57 -13.52 8.71
CA LYS A 96 8.89 -13.20 9.97
C LYS A 96 7.55 -12.50 9.74
N GLY A 97 7.18 -12.29 8.48
CA GLY A 97 5.92 -11.64 8.15
C GLY A 97 5.97 -10.12 8.17
N LYS A 98 7.17 -9.53 8.19
CA LYS A 98 7.33 -8.08 8.10
C LYS A 98 7.54 -7.67 6.65
N ILE A 99 7.03 -6.50 6.28
CA ILE A 99 7.19 -5.99 4.92
C ILE A 99 8.62 -5.49 4.76
N ASN A 100 9.35 -6.04 3.78
CA ASN A 100 10.70 -5.58 3.48
C ASN A 100 10.76 -4.79 2.18
N ARG A 101 9.71 -4.85 1.35
CA ARG A 101 9.64 -4.09 0.11
C ARG A 101 8.20 -3.82 -0.28
N LEU A 102 7.96 -2.63 -0.81
CA LEU A 102 6.67 -2.25 -1.40
C LEU A 102 6.93 -1.48 -2.68
N ASP A 103 6.30 -1.93 -3.77
CA ASP A 103 6.33 -1.22 -5.04
C ASP A 103 4.94 -0.66 -5.31
N VAL A 104 4.88 0.64 -5.53
CA VAL A 104 3.64 1.35 -5.89
C VAL A 104 3.77 1.81 -7.33
N SER A 105 2.83 1.43 -8.18
CA SER A 105 2.87 1.78 -9.59
C SER A 105 1.47 1.94 -10.16
N GLN A 106 1.40 2.51 -11.35
CA GLN A 106 0.15 2.59 -12.09
C GLN A 106 -0.15 1.23 -12.70
N ALA A 107 -1.40 0.82 -12.63
CA ALA A 107 -1.84 -0.45 -13.21
C ALA A 107 -2.58 -0.22 -14.52
N ALA A 108 -2.51 -1.21 -15.40
CA ALA A 108 -3.16 -1.16 -16.71
C ALA A 108 -4.25 -2.23 -16.76
N TYR A 109 -5.47 -1.86 -16.39
CA TYR A 109 -6.62 -2.76 -16.50
C TYR A 109 -7.93 -2.00 -16.56
#